data_a850e383706b858156c9b3fe7ef4fcd4
#
_entry.id   a850e383706b858156c9b3fe7ef4fcd4
#
_cell.length_a   1.000
_cell.length_b   1.000
_cell.length_c   1.000
_cell.angle_alpha   90.00
_cell.angle_beta   90.00
_cell.angle_gamma   90.00
#
_symmetry.space_group_name_H-M   'P 1'
#
loop_
_entity.id
_entity.type
_entity.pdbx_description
1 polymer ?
#
loop_
_entity_poly.entity_id
_entity_poly.type
_entity_poly.pdbx_seq_one_letter_code
_entity_poly.pdbx_strand_id
1 'polypeptide(L)'
;MKRGTTRSTWLAMASLAATVVASSAVAQQTPPKPAVVGVVAAVRKAVTQSSEYVGRIQAIERVNLTARVAAFLDQRLFTEGAEVKKDESLYRLEQGPFQADVKAKEATIAQLKAQLQNAQIILGRAKALLNTPAGQQSNVDTATANALALDAQVLGAEAQLQQSQINLGYTDIRAPIDGKIGRTTVTVGNYVSPSSGVLATIVSQDPMHVVFAVSSRSAIALRHRATGKPIVIKIRLADGRIYDQSGTLNFFDNTVAGNTDTITLRGDVRNPLADARKDGTTRELVDGEFVTAILEDAEPIEAVTVPRAAVLTDQQGDYIYVVDSENKVQQRRVQLGPSTPGIVAVKSGLNDGEHVVVEGIQRIRPGQLVSPGTAGSAEGTLGASTPG
;
A
#
# COMPACT_ATOMS: atom_id res chain seq x y z
N MET A 1 -26.31 -33.50 86.42
CA MET A 1 -25.59 -33.90 87.67
C MET A 1 -24.72 -32.73 88.12
N LYS A 2 -24.97 -32.27 89.31
CA LYS A 2 -24.13 -31.57 90.31
C LYS A 2 -23.47 -30.29 89.78
N ARG A 3 -23.91 -29.08 90.26
CA ARG A 3 -23.71 -28.46 91.58
C ARG A 3 -22.23 -28.06 91.78
N GLY A 4 -21.81 -26.81 92.06
CA GLY A 4 -22.08 -25.92 93.16
C GLY A 4 -21.28 -24.64 92.96
N THR A 5 -21.81 -23.49 93.23
CA THR A 5 -21.82 -22.73 94.48
C THR A 5 -20.39 -22.53 95.04
N THR A 6 -19.94 -21.32 95.30
CA THR A 6 -20.28 -20.42 96.46
C THR A 6 -19.37 -19.17 96.36
N ARG A 7 -19.93 -17.93 96.46
CA ARG A 7 -19.94 -17.03 97.65
C ARG A 7 -18.59 -16.38 98.00
N SER A 8 -18.58 -15.07 97.86
CA SER A 8 -18.54 -13.97 98.79
C SER A 8 -17.20 -13.66 99.47
N THR A 9 -16.68 -12.50 99.56
CA THR A 9 -17.08 -11.44 100.55
C THR A 9 -16.18 -10.20 100.36
N TRP A 10 -16.76 -9.02 100.38
CA TRP A 10 -16.51 -7.77 101.10
C TRP A 10 -15.04 -7.43 101.50
N LEU A 11 -14.61 -6.16 101.21
CA LEU A 11 -14.34 -5.00 102.09
C LEU A 11 -13.67 -3.87 101.31
N ALA A 12 -14.32 -2.80 101.15
CA ALA A 12 -14.21 -1.41 101.66
C ALA A 12 -12.78 -0.90 101.92
N MET A 13 -12.39 0.19 101.33
CA MET A 13 -12.12 1.50 101.89
C MET A 13 -11.32 2.44 100.99
N ALA A 14 -11.85 3.59 100.78
CA ALA A 14 -11.34 4.93 100.98
C ALA A 14 -10.42 5.57 99.87
N SER A 15 -11.06 6.57 99.23
CA SER A 15 -10.53 7.95 99.04
C SER A 15 -9.14 8.19 98.55
N LEU A 16 -8.97 8.74 97.32
CA LEU A 16 -8.30 10.03 97.10
C LEU A 16 -8.64 10.61 95.72
N ALA A 17 -9.30 11.77 95.74
CA ALA A 17 -9.60 12.56 94.54
C ALA A 17 -8.26 13.13 93.99
N ALA A 18 -7.95 12.83 92.73
CA ALA A 18 -6.98 13.60 92.02
C ALA A 18 -7.59 13.91 90.63
N THR A 19 -8.09 15.15 90.54
CA THR A 19 -8.54 15.76 89.28
C THR A 19 -7.34 15.95 88.31
N VAL A 20 -7.19 15.04 87.36
CA VAL A 20 -6.30 15.30 86.23
C VAL A 20 -7.12 15.97 85.12
N VAL A 21 -6.95 17.27 84.97
CA VAL A 21 -7.42 18.04 83.82
C VAL A 21 -6.60 17.56 82.63
N ALA A 22 -7.21 16.64 81.85
CA ALA A 22 -6.70 16.26 80.52
C ALA A 22 -6.99 17.40 79.55
N SER A 23 -6.04 18.29 79.36
CA SER A 23 -6.06 19.23 78.22
C SER A 23 -6.02 18.44 76.93
N SER A 24 -7.16 18.30 76.28
CA SER A 24 -7.28 17.82 74.91
C SER A 24 -6.58 18.82 73.99
N ALA A 25 -5.32 18.60 73.71
CA ALA A 25 -4.63 19.25 72.59
C ALA A 25 -5.34 18.82 71.30
N VAL A 26 -6.26 19.65 70.80
CA VAL A 26 -6.74 19.57 69.43
C VAL A 26 -5.53 19.86 68.56
N ALA A 27 -4.91 18.78 68.02
CA ALA A 27 -3.91 18.90 66.97
C ALA A 27 -4.62 19.60 65.79
N GLN A 28 -4.36 20.87 65.61
CA GLN A 28 -4.67 21.57 64.36
C GLN A 28 -3.90 20.88 63.25
N GLN A 29 -4.59 20.00 62.53
CA GLN A 29 -4.08 19.48 61.26
C GLN A 29 -3.92 20.67 60.32
N THR A 30 -2.71 21.14 60.16
CA THR A 30 -2.35 22.07 59.09
C THR A 30 -2.88 21.46 57.78
N PRO A 31 -3.69 22.20 57.01
CA PRO A 31 -4.21 21.68 55.77
C PRO A 31 -3.01 21.24 54.90
N PRO A 32 -3.03 20.00 54.31
CA PRO A 32 -1.95 19.49 53.51
C PRO A 32 -1.65 20.50 52.39
N LYS A 33 -0.39 20.88 52.26
CA LYS A 33 0.07 21.78 51.20
C LYS A 33 -0.46 21.27 49.84
N PRO A 34 -1.11 22.12 49.03
CA PRO A 34 -1.67 21.66 47.75
C PRO A 34 -0.61 20.95 46.91
N ALA A 35 -0.95 19.79 46.40
CA ALA A 35 -0.04 19.02 45.55
C ALA A 35 0.25 19.81 44.27
N VAL A 36 1.51 20.00 43.92
CA VAL A 36 1.92 20.65 42.68
C VAL A 36 1.68 19.65 41.53
N VAL A 37 0.93 20.10 40.52
CA VAL A 37 0.59 19.31 39.32
C VAL A 37 0.93 20.10 38.06
N GLY A 38 1.48 19.37 37.03
CA GLY A 38 1.65 19.96 35.72
C GLY A 38 0.34 19.87 34.93
N VAL A 39 -0.13 21.00 34.45
CA VAL A 39 -1.35 21.08 33.65
C VAL A 39 -1.07 21.59 32.23
N VAL A 40 -1.90 21.16 31.30
CA VAL A 40 -1.91 21.63 29.91
C VAL A 40 -3.34 22.00 29.55
N ALA A 41 -3.52 23.15 28.90
CA ALA A 41 -4.82 23.53 28.38
C ALA A 41 -5.23 22.61 27.23
N ALA A 42 -6.44 22.11 27.27
CA ALA A 42 -7.06 21.41 26.14
C ALA A 42 -7.27 22.42 25.01
N VAL A 43 -6.74 22.11 23.82
CA VAL A 43 -6.77 23.02 22.67
C VAL A 43 -7.41 22.33 21.49
N ARG A 44 -8.29 23.06 20.80
CA ARG A 44 -8.86 22.59 19.53
C ARG A 44 -7.79 22.58 18.46
N LYS A 45 -7.51 21.40 17.89
CA LYS A 45 -6.54 21.20 16.83
C LYS A 45 -7.14 20.33 15.72
N ALA A 46 -6.67 20.55 14.53
CA ALA A 46 -6.94 19.66 13.40
C ALA A 46 -6.19 18.33 13.62
N VAL A 47 -6.93 17.24 13.74
CA VAL A 47 -6.39 15.89 13.93
C VAL A 47 -6.81 15.02 12.75
N THR A 48 -5.83 14.43 12.09
CA THR A 48 -6.08 13.48 11.02
C THR A 48 -6.03 12.07 11.60
N GLN A 49 -7.06 11.29 11.36
CA GLN A 49 -7.04 9.88 11.73
C GLN A 49 -6.04 9.15 10.84
N SER A 50 -5.01 8.56 11.43
CA SER A 50 -4.04 7.74 10.71
C SER A 50 -4.07 6.29 11.18
N SER A 51 -3.76 5.39 10.29
CA SER A 51 -3.61 3.96 10.57
C SER A 51 -2.43 3.42 9.77
N GLU A 52 -1.56 2.65 10.42
CA GLU A 52 -0.35 2.11 9.80
C GLU A 52 -0.50 0.61 9.51
N TYR A 53 -0.09 0.19 8.33
CA TYR A 53 -0.11 -1.20 7.90
C TYR A 53 1.19 -1.54 7.17
N VAL A 54 1.72 -2.72 7.44
CA VAL A 54 2.85 -3.24 6.66
C VAL A 54 2.33 -3.64 5.28
N GLY A 55 3.00 -3.15 4.25
CA GLY A 55 2.67 -3.40 2.87
C GLY A 55 3.90 -3.69 2.02
N ARG A 56 3.65 -3.85 0.74
CA ARG A 56 4.68 -4.09 -0.28
C ARG A 56 4.41 -3.23 -1.49
N ILE A 57 5.46 -2.69 -2.07
CA ILE A 57 5.41 -2.03 -3.37
C ILE A 57 5.31 -3.12 -4.45
N GLN A 58 4.44 -2.91 -5.43
CA GLN A 58 4.23 -3.82 -6.54
C GLN A 58 4.12 -3.04 -7.85
N ALA A 59 4.82 -3.50 -8.87
CA ALA A 59 4.64 -2.94 -10.21
C ALA A 59 3.21 -3.22 -10.73
N ILE A 60 2.64 -2.26 -11.44
CA ILE A 60 1.31 -2.41 -12.06
C ILE A 60 1.35 -3.49 -13.13
N GLU A 61 2.38 -3.47 -13.96
CA GLU A 61 2.56 -4.43 -15.04
C GLU A 61 3.90 -5.15 -14.88
N ARG A 62 3.85 -6.46 -15.06
CA ARG A 62 5.01 -7.34 -15.05
C ARG A 62 4.90 -8.27 -16.26
N VAL A 63 5.88 -8.22 -17.15
CA VAL A 63 5.91 -9.06 -18.36
C VAL A 63 7.18 -9.86 -18.41
N ASN A 64 7.01 -11.18 -18.57
CA ASN A 64 8.09 -12.12 -18.80
C ASN A 64 8.32 -12.28 -20.30
N LEU A 65 9.49 -11.89 -20.76
CA LEU A 65 9.89 -12.05 -22.17
C LEU A 65 10.28 -13.50 -22.42
N THR A 66 9.67 -14.08 -23.46
CA THR A 66 9.98 -15.45 -23.92
C THR A 66 10.18 -15.47 -25.43
N ALA A 67 10.99 -16.37 -25.93
CA ALA A 67 11.10 -16.58 -27.36
C ALA A 67 9.82 -17.24 -27.90
N ARG A 68 9.33 -16.77 -29.05
CA ARG A 68 8.17 -17.35 -29.75
C ARG A 68 8.56 -18.30 -30.88
N VAL A 69 9.80 -18.20 -31.35
CA VAL A 69 10.42 -19.08 -32.37
C VAL A 69 11.72 -19.63 -31.82
N ALA A 70 12.14 -20.75 -32.39
CA ALA A 70 13.36 -21.44 -32.01
C ALA A 70 14.51 -20.95 -32.90
N ALA A 71 15.56 -20.35 -32.31
CA ALA A 71 16.73 -19.84 -33.00
C ALA A 71 17.90 -19.59 -32.04
N PHE A 72 19.07 -19.29 -32.53
CA PHE A 72 20.19 -18.81 -31.71
C PHE A 72 19.99 -17.33 -31.34
N LEU A 73 20.36 -16.95 -30.10
CA LEU A 73 20.38 -15.58 -29.67
C LEU A 73 21.61 -14.87 -30.27
N ASP A 74 21.39 -14.00 -31.24
CA ASP A 74 22.45 -13.29 -31.96
C ASP A 74 22.94 -12.05 -31.20
N GLN A 75 22.02 -11.23 -30.72
CA GLN A 75 22.38 -9.98 -30.06
C GLN A 75 21.44 -9.69 -28.88
N ARG A 76 22.02 -9.01 -27.83
CA ARG A 76 21.30 -8.33 -26.77
C ARG A 76 21.52 -6.83 -26.96
N LEU A 77 20.44 -6.06 -27.10
CA LEU A 77 20.46 -4.65 -27.48
C LEU A 77 20.23 -3.70 -26.30
N PHE A 78 20.11 -4.20 -25.08
CA PHE A 78 19.89 -3.40 -23.88
C PHE A 78 20.97 -3.65 -22.82
N THR A 79 21.05 -2.75 -21.83
CA THR A 79 21.81 -2.95 -20.60
C THR A 79 20.89 -3.47 -19.50
N GLU A 80 21.32 -4.45 -18.74
CA GLU A 80 20.55 -5.00 -17.62
C GLU A 80 20.29 -3.91 -16.57
N GLY A 81 19.04 -3.83 -16.09
CA GLY A 81 18.61 -2.81 -15.13
C GLY A 81 18.32 -1.44 -15.74
N ALA A 82 18.43 -1.28 -17.07
CA ALA A 82 18.04 -0.02 -17.74
C ALA A 82 16.51 0.10 -17.85
N GLU A 83 16.01 1.33 -17.96
CA GLU A 83 14.65 1.61 -18.41
C GLU A 83 14.56 1.43 -19.93
N VAL A 84 13.51 0.74 -20.37
CA VAL A 84 13.22 0.48 -21.78
C VAL A 84 11.84 1.01 -22.13
N LYS A 85 11.67 1.43 -23.39
CA LYS A 85 10.39 1.92 -23.90
C LYS A 85 9.65 0.81 -24.64
N LYS A 86 8.33 0.91 -24.65
CA LYS A 86 7.50 0.03 -25.46
C LYS A 86 7.98 0.03 -26.93
N ASP A 87 7.96 -1.16 -27.54
CA ASP A 87 8.41 -1.44 -28.91
C ASP A 87 9.94 -1.29 -29.15
N GLU A 88 10.74 -1.00 -28.12
CA GLU A 88 12.19 -1.03 -28.18
C GLU A 88 12.69 -2.44 -28.41
N SER A 89 13.64 -2.63 -29.38
CA SER A 89 14.25 -3.93 -29.68
C SER A 89 15.20 -4.34 -28.56
N LEU A 90 14.98 -5.50 -27.96
CA LEU A 90 15.73 -5.98 -26.79
C LEU A 90 16.66 -7.14 -27.14
N TYR A 91 16.15 -8.10 -27.88
CA TYR A 91 16.92 -9.24 -28.34
C TYR A 91 16.71 -9.45 -29.82
N ARG A 92 17.78 -9.83 -30.48
CA ARG A 92 17.74 -10.29 -31.88
C ARG A 92 18.17 -11.74 -31.96
N LEU A 93 17.31 -12.54 -32.52
CA LEU A 93 17.62 -13.94 -32.84
C LEU A 93 18.20 -14.04 -34.25
N GLU A 94 18.83 -15.16 -34.57
CA GLU A 94 19.33 -15.45 -35.92
C GLU A 94 18.20 -15.37 -36.94
N GLN A 95 18.30 -14.41 -37.87
CA GLN A 95 17.27 -14.12 -38.87
C GLN A 95 17.47 -14.85 -40.20
N GLY A 96 18.68 -15.34 -40.49
CA GLY A 96 19.04 -15.89 -41.78
C GLY A 96 18.07 -16.95 -42.31
N PRO A 97 17.77 -18.01 -41.55
CA PRO A 97 16.81 -19.05 -41.96
C PRO A 97 15.42 -18.53 -42.25
N PHE A 98 14.91 -17.63 -41.43
CA PHE A 98 13.58 -17.05 -41.59
C PHE A 98 13.47 -16.12 -42.79
N GLN A 99 14.51 -15.33 -43.08
CA GLN A 99 14.58 -14.49 -44.27
C GLN A 99 14.64 -15.35 -45.57
N ALA A 100 15.36 -16.46 -45.51
CA ALA A 100 15.41 -17.40 -46.65
C ALA A 100 14.03 -18.03 -46.90
N ASP A 101 13.27 -18.39 -45.84
CA ASP A 101 11.92 -18.94 -45.97
C ASP A 101 10.96 -17.91 -46.58
N VAL A 102 10.98 -16.66 -46.10
CA VAL A 102 10.18 -15.55 -46.68
C VAL A 102 10.46 -15.42 -48.18
N LYS A 103 11.73 -15.35 -48.59
CA LYS A 103 12.10 -15.28 -50.01
C LYS A 103 11.62 -16.46 -50.82
N ALA A 104 11.67 -17.67 -50.27
CA ALA A 104 11.18 -18.87 -50.95
C ALA A 104 9.65 -18.80 -51.18
N LYS A 105 8.89 -18.31 -50.22
CA LYS A 105 7.42 -18.10 -50.34
C LYS A 105 7.11 -17.01 -51.38
N GLU A 106 7.87 -15.92 -51.38
CA GLU A 106 7.73 -14.83 -52.38
C GLU A 106 7.96 -15.39 -53.81
N ALA A 107 8.98 -16.22 -53.99
CA ALA A 107 9.23 -16.84 -55.29
C ALA A 107 8.07 -17.77 -55.72
N THR A 108 7.50 -18.57 -54.81
CA THR A 108 6.34 -19.41 -55.04
C THR A 108 5.13 -18.60 -55.50
N ILE A 109 4.86 -17.47 -54.83
CA ILE A 109 3.75 -16.54 -55.22
C ILE A 109 4.00 -15.99 -56.63
N ALA A 110 5.22 -15.56 -56.94
CA ALA A 110 5.56 -15.04 -58.24
C ALA A 110 5.29 -16.10 -59.36
N GLN A 111 5.67 -17.36 -59.12
CA GLN A 111 5.39 -18.48 -60.04
C GLN A 111 3.89 -18.69 -60.24
N LEU A 112 3.10 -18.76 -59.16
CA LEU A 112 1.65 -18.95 -59.21
C LEU A 112 0.93 -17.78 -59.90
N LYS A 113 1.34 -16.55 -59.65
CA LYS A 113 0.80 -15.36 -60.32
C LYS A 113 1.06 -15.41 -61.86
N ALA A 114 2.25 -15.87 -62.30
CA ALA A 114 2.53 -16.05 -63.70
C ALA A 114 1.63 -17.13 -64.32
N GLN A 115 1.38 -18.24 -63.61
CA GLN A 115 0.45 -19.29 -64.06
C GLN A 115 -1.00 -18.79 -64.14
N LEU A 116 -1.45 -18.03 -63.12
CA LEU A 116 -2.77 -17.42 -63.12
C LEU A 116 -2.94 -16.46 -64.29
N GLN A 117 -1.95 -15.61 -64.56
CA GLN A 117 -1.98 -14.68 -65.68
C GLN A 117 -2.14 -15.44 -67.03
N ASN A 118 -1.38 -16.55 -67.22
CA ASN A 118 -1.52 -17.39 -68.40
C ASN A 118 -2.93 -18.00 -68.50
N ALA A 119 -3.48 -18.54 -67.39
CA ALA A 119 -4.85 -19.07 -67.37
C ALA A 119 -5.91 -18.00 -67.68
N GLN A 120 -5.73 -16.78 -67.20
CA GLN A 120 -6.61 -15.66 -67.50
C GLN A 120 -6.58 -15.26 -69.00
N ILE A 121 -5.39 -15.30 -69.63
CA ILE A 121 -5.25 -15.09 -71.08
C ILE A 121 -5.97 -16.19 -71.85
N ILE A 122 -5.83 -17.47 -71.45
CA ILE A 122 -6.52 -18.61 -72.07
C ILE A 122 -8.05 -18.44 -71.91
N LEU A 123 -8.53 -18.07 -70.72
CA LEU A 123 -9.95 -17.80 -70.49
C LEU A 123 -10.46 -16.66 -71.39
N GLY A 124 -9.70 -15.57 -71.52
CA GLY A 124 -10.05 -14.46 -72.41
C GLY A 124 -10.20 -14.90 -73.87
N ARG A 125 -9.29 -15.73 -74.35
CA ARG A 125 -9.36 -16.33 -75.71
C ARG A 125 -10.56 -17.24 -75.86
N ALA A 126 -10.85 -18.11 -74.90
CA ALA A 126 -12.01 -19.00 -74.92
C ALA A 126 -13.33 -18.24 -74.98
N LYS A 127 -13.43 -17.16 -74.16
CA LYS A 127 -14.61 -16.26 -74.19
C LYS A 127 -14.75 -15.54 -75.52
N ALA A 128 -13.67 -15.06 -76.12
CA ALA A 128 -13.72 -14.39 -77.46
C ALA A 128 -14.17 -15.34 -78.57
N LEU A 129 -13.77 -16.61 -78.53
CA LEU A 129 -14.15 -17.62 -79.50
C LEU A 129 -15.59 -18.11 -79.34
N LEU A 130 -16.21 -17.98 -78.18
CA LEU A 130 -17.58 -18.46 -77.91
C LEU A 130 -18.62 -17.87 -78.84
N ASN A 131 -18.43 -16.62 -79.30
CA ASN A 131 -19.30 -15.95 -80.24
C ASN A 131 -19.05 -16.28 -81.70
N THR A 132 -18.20 -17.31 -82.01
CA THR A 132 -17.91 -17.79 -83.33
C THR A 132 -18.43 -19.23 -83.51
N PRO A 133 -18.60 -19.74 -84.77
CA PRO A 133 -19.04 -21.10 -85.02
C PRO A 133 -18.15 -22.22 -84.45
N ALA A 134 -16.92 -21.85 -84.05
CA ALA A 134 -15.94 -22.79 -83.44
C ALA A 134 -16.00 -22.75 -81.91
N GLY A 135 -16.82 -21.94 -81.30
CA GLY A 135 -16.92 -21.74 -79.85
C GLY A 135 -17.68 -22.88 -79.17
N GLN A 136 -17.10 -23.37 -78.07
CA GLN A 136 -17.73 -24.38 -77.21
C GLN A 136 -17.79 -23.86 -75.76
N GLN A 137 -18.99 -23.89 -75.13
CA GLN A 137 -19.22 -23.45 -73.77
C GLN A 137 -18.33 -24.25 -72.80
N SER A 138 -18.13 -25.55 -73.02
CA SER A 138 -17.29 -26.41 -72.18
C SER A 138 -15.85 -25.90 -72.02
N ASN A 139 -15.31 -25.28 -73.09
CA ASN A 139 -13.94 -24.73 -73.08
C ASN A 139 -13.87 -23.48 -72.17
N VAL A 140 -14.89 -22.65 -72.17
CA VAL A 140 -15.00 -21.46 -71.28
C VAL A 140 -15.16 -21.91 -69.83
N ASP A 141 -16.02 -22.90 -69.59
CA ASP A 141 -16.24 -23.44 -68.26
C ASP A 141 -14.93 -24.04 -67.65
N THR A 142 -14.19 -24.83 -68.46
CA THR A 142 -12.91 -25.43 -68.09
C THR A 142 -11.85 -24.36 -67.83
N ALA A 143 -11.71 -23.36 -68.70
CA ALA A 143 -10.75 -22.26 -68.51
C ALA A 143 -11.11 -21.39 -67.29
N THR A 144 -12.41 -21.19 -67.03
CA THR A 144 -12.88 -20.47 -65.84
C THR A 144 -12.53 -21.23 -64.58
N ALA A 145 -12.83 -22.54 -64.54
CA ALA A 145 -12.48 -23.38 -63.37
C ALA A 145 -10.97 -23.39 -63.10
N ASN A 146 -10.15 -23.48 -64.16
CA ASN A 146 -8.69 -23.44 -64.00
C ASN A 146 -8.20 -22.08 -63.49
N ALA A 147 -8.71 -20.96 -64.01
CA ALA A 147 -8.34 -19.64 -63.53
C ALA A 147 -8.71 -19.45 -62.04
N LEU A 148 -9.93 -19.87 -61.63
CA LEU A 148 -10.36 -19.82 -60.25
C LEU A 148 -9.55 -20.72 -59.34
N ALA A 149 -9.16 -21.89 -59.80
CA ALA A 149 -8.28 -22.80 -59.03
C ALA A 149 -6.89 -22.21 -58.77
N LEU A 150 -6.30 -21.56 -59.81
CA LEU A 150 -5.01 -20.90 -59.67
C LEU A 150 -5.09 -19.64 -58.78
N ASP A 151 -6.18 -18.90 -58.87
CA ASP A 151 -6.44 -17.74 -57.96
C ASP A 151 -6.48 -18.19 -56.51
N ALA A 152 -7.21 -19.28 -56.22
CA ALA A 152 -7.25 -19.86 -54.87
C ALA A 152 -5.87 -20.34 -54.39
N GLN A 153 -5.00 -20.88 -55.32
CA GLN A 153 -3.63 -21.27 -54.98
C GLN A 153 -2.76 -20.04 -54.64
N VAL A 154 -2.91 -18.93 -55.36
CA VAL A 154 -2.21 -17.66 -55.03
C VAL A 154 -2.59 -17.20 -53.61
N LEU A 155 -3.88 -17.16 -53.31
CA LEU A 155 -4.35 -16.79 -51.96
C LEU A 155 -3.77 -17.70 -50.86
N GLY A 156 -3.72 -19.01 -51.10
CA GLY A 156 -3.10 -19.98 -50.20
C GLY A 156 -1.60 -19.73 -49.99
N ALA A 157 -0.87 -19.41 -51.06
CA ALA A 157 0.55 -19.08 -50.98
C ALA A 157 0.81 -17.72 -50.28
N GLU A 158 -0.04 -16.74 -50.49
CA GLU A 158 0.03 -15.45 -49.78
C GLU A 158 -0.18 -15.63 -48.28
N ALA A 159 -1.12 -16.49 -47.85
CA ALA A 159 -1.28 -16.83 -46.42
C ALA A 159 -0.04 -17.50 -45.81
N GLN A 160 0.64 -18.39 -46.60
CA GLN A 160 1.90 -18.99 -46.18
C GLN A 160 3.03 -17.96 -46.04
N LEU A 161 3.13 -17.01 -46.97
CA LEU A 161 4.10 -15.90 -46.88
C LEU A 161 3.86 -15.08 -45.61
N GLN A 162 2.63 -14.74 -45.33
CA GLN A 162 2.27 -13.99 -44.13
C GLN A 162 2.70 -14.72 -42.85
N GLN A 163 2.51 -16.04 -42.77
CA GLN A 163 2.98 -16.86 -41.65
C GLN A 163 4.51 -16.79 -41.50
N SER A 164 5.26 -16.89 -42.62
CA SER A 164 6.72 -16.79 -42.61
C SER A 164 7.21 -15.39 -42.16
N GLN A 165 6.51 -14.34 -42.60
CA GLN A 165 6.80 -12.97 -42.16
C GLN A 165 6.53 -12.75 -40.66
N ILE A 166 5.47 -13.35 -40.11
CA ILE A 166 5.18 -13.32 -38.67
C ILE A 166 6.31 -14.03 -37.90
N ASN A 167 6.75 -15.20 -38.38
CA ASN A 167 7.85 -15.93 -37.73
C ASN A 167 9.16 -15.13 -37.79
N LEU A 168 9.47 -14.46 -38.91
CA LEU A 168 10.59 -13.55 -39.01
C LEU A 168 10.45 -12.38 -38.03
N GLY A 169 9.24 -11.80 -37.88
CA GLY A 169 8.97 -10.75 -36.87
C GLY A 169 9.26 -11.18 -35.43
N TYR A 170 9.02 -12.46 -35.11
CA TYR A 170 9.30 -13.01 -33.79
C TYR A 170 10.79 -13.18 -33.47
N THR A 171 11.67 -13.04 -34.45
CA THR A 171 13.13 -13.01 -34.24
C THR A 171 13.63 -11.70 -33.62
N ASP A 172 12.86 -10.64 -33.70
CA ASP A 172 13.13 -9.37 -33.05
C ASP A 172 12.22 -9.23 -31.80
N ILE A 173 12.76 -9.55 -30.64
CA ILE A 173 12.00 -9.54 -29.37
C ILE A 173 12.01 -8.11 -28.83
N ARG A 174 10.83 -7.48 -28.77
CA ARG A 174 10.63 -6.11 -28.36
C ARG A 174 9.98 -6.01 -26.99
N ALA A 175 10.16 -4.85 -26.34
CA ALA A 175 9.49 -4.52 -25.09
C ALA A 175 7.98 -4.34 -25.32
N PRO A 176 7.09 -5.08 -24.63
CA PRO A 176 5.64 -4.91 -24.77
C PRO A 176 5.10 -3.74 -23.96
N ILE A 177 5.85 -3.26 -22.95
CA ILE A 177 5.50 -2.17 -22.03
C ILE A 177 6.71 -1.29 -21.78
N ASP A 178 6.45 -0.06 -21.32
CA ASP A 178 7.47 0.80 -20.72
C ASP A 178 7.84 0.25 -19.33
N GLY A 179 9.12 0.25 -18.97
CA GLY A 179 9.53 -0.18 -17.64
C GLY A 179 11.01 -0.48 -17.52
N LYS A 180 11.39 -1.08 -16.40
CA LYS A 180 12.76 -1.48 -16.12
C LYS A 180 12.94 -2.96 -16.46
N ILE A 181 13.96 -3.25 -17.29
CA ILE A 181 14.30 -4.62 -17.64
C ILE A 181 15.23 -5.22 -16.58
N GLY A 182 14.94 -6.43 -16.17
CA GLY A 182 15.78 -7.20 -15.25
C GLY A 182 17.03 -7.76 -15.91
N ARG A 183 17.70 -8.67 -15.19
CA ARG A 183 18.83 -9.43 -15.73
C ARG A 183 18.37 -10.43 -16.79
N THR A 184 19.20 -10.69 -17.77
CA THR A 184 18.99 -11.78 -18.73
C THR A 184 19.33 -13.13 -18.10
N THR A 185 18.58 -14.17 -18.48
CA THR A 185 18.84 -15.55 -18.06
C THR A 185 19.64 -16.33 -19.12
N VAL A 186 19.79 -15.76 -20.33
CA VAL A 186 20.39 -16.42 -21.46
C VAL A 186 21.48 -15.55 -22.07
N THR A 187 22.61 -16.16 -22.41
CA THR A 187 23.76 -15.47 -23.00
C THR A 187 23.68 -15.55 -24.55
N VAL A 188 24.19 -14.49 -25.19
CA VAL A 188 24.38 -14.47 -26.67
C VAL A 188 25.15 -15.71 -27.15
N GLY A 189 24.69 -16.30 -28.23
CA GLY A 189 25.19 -17.56 -28.77
C GLY A 189 24.43 -18.80 -28.31
N ASN A 190 23.56 -18.71 -27.32
CA ASN A 190 22.74 -19.85 -26.90
C ASN A 190 21.48 -20.00 -27.77
N TYR A 191 21.06 -21.25 -27.91
CA TYR A 191 19.79 -21.59 -28.56
C TYR A 191 18.62 -21.31 -27.63
N VAL A 192 17.61 -20.60 -28.13
CA VAL A 192 16.37 -20.27 -27.41
C VAL A 192 15.16 -20.77 -28.20
N SER A 193 14.09 -21.10 -27.47
CA SER A 193 12.84 -21.63 -28.01
C SER A 193 11.68 -21.30 -27.09
N PRO A 194 10.43 -21.50 -27.46
CA PRO A 194 9.28 -21.32 -26.57
C PRO A 194 9.35 -22.10 -25.24
N SER A 195 10.10 -23.21 -25.23
CA SER A 195 10.32 -24.05 -24.03
C SER A 195 11.51 -23.62 -23.17
N SER A 196 12.34 -22.68 -23.63
CA SER A 196 13.52 -22.20 -22.88
C SER A 196 13.22 -21.37 -21.65
N GLY A 197 11.93 -21.03 -21.43
CA GLY A 197 11.50 -20.23 -20.29
C GLY A 197 11.67 -18.72 -20.51
N VAL A 198 11.80 -17.99 -19.38
CA VAL A 198 11.87 -16.53 -19.37
C VAL A 198 13.28 -16.07 -19.73
N LEU A 199 13.41 -15.19 -20.71
CA LEU A 199 14.68 -14.58 -21.11
C LEU A 199 15.06 -13.39 -20.22
N ALA A 200 14.08 -12.52 -19.94
CA ALA A 200 14.16 -11.40 -18.99
C ALA A 200 12.74 -11.00 -18.55
N THR A 201 12.64 -10.24 -17.48
CA THR A 201 11.36 -9.67 -17.01
C THR A 201 11.42 -8.17 -17.10
N ILE A 202 10.35 -7.53 -17.59
CA ILE A 202 10.15 -6.09 -17.57
C ILE A 202 9.09 -5.79 -16.52
N VAL A 203 9.32 -4.77 -15.69
CA VAL A 203 8.37 -4.29 -14.68
C VAL A 203 8.14 -2.79 -14.88
N SER A 204 6.87 -2.38 -14.88
CA SER A 204 6.51 -0.97 -14.92
C SER A 204 7.06 -0.25 -13.69
N GLN A 205 7.39 1.05 -13.80
CA GLN A 205 8.06 1.79 -12.74
C GLN A 205 7.25 2.96 -12.19
N ASP A 206 6.35 3.54 -12.95
CA ASP A 206 5.52 4.68 -12.54
C ASP A 206 4.19 4.67 -13.31
N PRO A 207 3.05 4.66 -12.62
CA PRO A 207 2.91 4.56 -11.17
C PRO A 207 3.18 3.14 -10.62
N MET A 208 3.28 3.03 -9.27
CA MET A 208 3.41 1.76 -8.55
C MET A 208 2.19 1.52 -7.68
N HIS A 209 1.90 0.27 -7.38
CA HIS A 209 0.93 -0.12 -6.37
C HIS A 209 1.59 -0.25 -5.01
N VAL A 210 0.93 0.22 -3.97
CA VAL A 210 1.17 -0.19 -2.59
C VAL A 210 0.07 -1.16 -2.17
N VAL A 211 0.46 -2.38 -1.83
CA VAL A 211 -0.45 -3.48 -1.48
C VAL A 211 -0.23 -3.84 -0.02
N PHE A 212 -1.29 -3.87 0.77
CA PHE A 212 -1.23 -4.19 2.20
C PHE A 212 -2.51 -4.89 2.64
N ALA A 213 -2.39 -5.71 3.69
CA ALA A 213 -3.50 -6.46 4.24
C ALA A 213 -4.02 -5.79 5.53
N VAL A 214 -5.32 -5.68 5.65
CA VAL A 214 -5.98 -5.15 6.85
C VAL A 214 -7.00 -6.16 7.38
N SER A 215 -7.27 -6.14 8.70
CA SER A 215 -8.31 -7.01 9.26
C SER A 215 -9.68 -6.68 8.66
N SER A 216 -10.57 -7.65 8.55
CA SER A 216 -11.94 -7.48 8.04
C SER A 216 -12.68 -6.35 8.76
N ARG A 217 -12.49 -6.21 10.08
CA ARG A 217 -13.06 -5.12 10.87
C ARG A 217 -12.53 -3.74 10.42
N SER A 218 -11.21 -3.62 10.24
CA SER A 218 -10.57 -2.38 9.77
C SER A 218 -11.00 -2.04 8.35
N ALA A 219 -11.13 -3.03 7.47
CA ALA A 219 -11.56 -2.83 6.09
C ALA A 219 -13.00 -2.28 6.01
N ILE A 220 -13.92 -2.77 6.86
CA ILE A 220 -15.29 -2.23 6.95
C ILE A 220 -15.24 -0.77 7.40
N ALA A 221 -14.48 -0.44 8.44
CA ALA A 221 -14.34 0.93 8.93
C ALA A 221 -13.73 1.86 7.86
N LEU A 222 -12.69 1.41 7.16
CA LEU A 222 -12.05 2.17 6.07
C LEU A 222 -13.02 2.38 4.90
N ARG A 223 -13.81 1.38 4.53
CA ARG A 223 -14.82 1.48 3.45
C ARG A 223 -15.88 2.51 3.79
N HIS A 224 -16.37 2.55 5.04
CA HIS A 224 -17.30 3.59 5.48
C HIS A 224 -16.67 4.98 5.46
N ARG A 225 -15.40 5.12 5.84
CA ARG A 225 -14.65 6.39 5.77
C ARG A 225 -14.41 6.84 4.32
N ALA A 226 -14.11 5.92 3.42
CA ALA A 226 -13.88 6.18 2.01
C ALA A 226 -15.15 6.61 1.26
N THR A 227 -16.34 6.47 1.87
CA THR A 227 -17.60 6.89 1.25
C THR A 227 -17.65 8.43 1.18
N GLY A 228 -17.39 8.96 -0.02
CA GLY A 228 -17.42 10.40 -0.29
C GLY A 228 -16.12 11.18 -0.05
N LYS A 229 -15.08 10.55 0.49
CA LYS A 229 -13.77 11.20 0.72
C LYS A 229 -12.62 10.27 0.35
N PRO A 230 -11.59 10.75 -0.39
CA PRO A 230 -10.43 9.94 -0.70
C PRO A 230 -9.60 9.68 0.56
N ILE A 231 -9.08 8.46 0.68
CA ILE A 231 -8.07 8.11 1.69
C ILE A 231 -6.70 8.30 1.05
N VAL A 232 -5.88 9.13 1.66
CA VAL A 232 -4.50 9.38 1.24
C VAL A 232 -3.60 8.33 1.85
N ILE A 233 -2.68 7.81 1.06
CA ILE A 233 -1.66 6.86 1.50
C ILE A 233 -0.32 7.57 1.49
N LYS A 234 0.31 7.68 2.65
CA LYS A 234 1.72 8.03 2.77
C LYS A 234 2.52 6.75 2.96
N ILE A 235 3.72 6.73 2.46
CA ILE A 235 4.60 5.57 2.53
C ILE A 235 5.78 5.90 3.43
N ARG A 236 6.02 5.07 4.44
CA ARG A 236 7.27 5.10 5.19
C ARG A 236 8.15 3.98 4.67
N LEU A 237 9.33 4.35 4.19
CA LEU A 237 10.34 3.45 3.66
C LEU A 237 11.01 2.64 4.79
N ALA A 238 11.76 1.63 4.42
CA ALA A 238 12.46 0.76 5.38
C ALA A 238 13.52 1.50 6.23
N ASP A 239 14.05 2.63 5.73
CA ASP A 239 14.98 3.50 6.46
C ASP A 239 14.27 4.48 7.43
N GLY A 240 12.94 4.45 7.52
CA GLY A 240 12.12 5.29 8.38
C GLY A 240 11.70 6.64 7.79
N ARG A 241 12.23 7.02 6.63
CA ARG A 241 11.82 8.25 5.94
C ARG A 241 10.39 8.11 5.38
N ILE A 242 9.67 9.22 5.35
CA ILE A 242 8.41 9.33 4.63
C ILE A 242 8.72 9.65 3.17
N TYR A 243 8.15 8.86 2.27
CA TYR A 243 8.25 9.08 0.84
C TYR A 243 7.52 10.36 0.42
N ASP A 244 8.13 11.16 -0.47
CA ASP A 244 7.63 12.49 -0.81
C ASP A 244 6.31 12.49 -1.58
N GLN A 245 6.00 11.39 -2.31
CA GLN A 245 4.77 11.28 -3.07
C GLN A 245 3.70 10.55 -2.24
N SER A 246 2.52 11.13 -2.16
CA SER A 246 1.36 10.46 -1.59
C SER A 246 0.59 9.70 -2.66
N GLY A 247 0.03 8.56 -2.26
CA GLY A 247 -0.87 7.77 -3.07
C GLY A 247 -2.33 7.93 -2.66
N THR A 248 -3.21 7.28 -3.39
CA THR A 248 -4.64 7.20 -3.09
C THR A 248 -5.10 5.76 -3.02
N LEU A 249 -5.93 5.44 -2.04
CA LEU A 249 -6.55 4.13 -1.93
C LEU A 249 -7.62 3.99 -3.01
N ASN A 250 -7.47 3.01 -3.91
CA ASN A 250 -8.36 2.83 -5.06
C ASN A 250 -9.01 1.44 -5.14
N PHE A 251 -8.54 0.47 -4.35
CA PHE A 251 -9.04 -0.90 -4.45
C PHE A 251 -9.16 -1.59 -3.10
N PHE A 252 -10.29 -2.25 -2.90
CA PHE A 252 -10.56 -3.19 -1.82
C PHE A 252 -10.82 -4.55 -2.45
N ASP A 253 -10.09 -5.57 -2.05
CA ASP A 253 -10.32 -6.93 -2.53
C ASP A 253 -11.75 -7.38 -2.21
N ASN A 254 -12.30 -8.24 -3.04
CA ASN A 254 -13.61 -8.84 -2.88
C ASN A 254 -13.59 -10.14 -2.07
N THR A 255 -12.39 -10.59 -1.68
CA THR A 255 -12.17 -11.83 -0.92
C THR A 255 -11.48 -11.56 0.41
N VAL A 256 -11.86 -12.34 1.42
CA VAL A 256 -11.21 -12.37 2.73
C VAL A 256 -10.28 -13.58 2.76
N ALA A 257 -9.02 -13.38 3.13
CA ALA A 257 -8.09 -14.47 3.33
C ALA A 257 -8.52 -15.31 4.55
N GLY A 258 -8.94 -16.55 4.29
CA GLY A 258 -9.57 -17.41 5.31
C GLY A 258 -8.66 -17.80 6.48
N ASN A 259 -7.34 -17.74 6.30
CA ASN A 259 -6.35 -18.09 7.33
C ASN A 259 -5.97 -16.91 8.25
N THR A 260 -6.19 -15.66 7.84
CA THR A 260 -5.76 -14.46 8.58
C THR A 260 -6.89 -13.49 8.88
N ASP A 261 -8.10 -13.70 8.38
CA ASP A 261 -9.24 -12.77 8.44
C ASP A 261 -8.85 -11.37 7.96
N THR A 262 -8.08 -11.30 6.86
CA THR A 262 -7.63 -10.03 6.28
C THR A 262 -8.16 -9.84 4.86
N ILE A 263 -8.32 -8.59 4.49
CA ILE A 263 -8.67 -8.13 3.14
C ILE A 263 -7.48 -7.36 2.58
N THR A 264 -7.11 -7.65 1.35
CA THR A 264 -6.07 -6.92 0.65
C THR A 264 -6.60 -5.59 0.15
N LEU A 265 -5.88 -4.53 0.46
CA LEU A 265 -6.13 -3.19 -0.06
C LEU A 265 -4.97 -2.78 -0.97
N ARG A 266 -5.28 -1.92 -1.92
CA ARG A 266 -4.30 -1.41 -2.87
C ARG A 266 -4.52 0.08 -3.13
N GLY A 267 -3.42 0.81 -3.22
CA GLY A 267 -3.43 2.19 -3.67
C GLY A 267 -2.35 2.43 -4.70
N ASP A 268 -2.51 3.50 -5.46
CA ASP A 268 -1.56 3.93 -6.48
C ASP A 268 -0.71 5.07 -5.95
N VAL A 269 0.58 4.99 -6.20
CA VAL A 269 1.56 6.02 -5.83
C VAL A 269 2.46 6.31 -7.03
N ARG A 270 2.77 7.61 -7.24
CA ARG A 270 3.72 8.01 -8.28
C ARG A 270 5.14 7.65 -7.84
N ASN A 271 5.96 7.27 -8.81
CA ASN A 271 7.36 6.93 -8.60
C ASN A 271 8.23 7.63 -9.63
N PRO A 272 8.30 8.98 -9.59
CA PRO A 272 9.09 9.74 -10.54
C PRO A 272 10.58 9.41 -10.42
N LEU A 273 11.36 9.79 -11.43
CA LEU A 273 12.81 9.72 -11.36
C LEU A 273 13.31 10.67 -10.26
N ALA A 274 14.23 10.19 -9.43
CA ALA A 274 14.80 10.99 -8.34
C ALA A 274 15.81 11.99 -8.90
N ASP A 275 15.53 13.29 -8.79
CA ASP A 275 16.40 14.38 -9.28
C ASP A 275 17.75 14.47 -8.56
N ALA A 276 17.90 13.84 -7.40
CA ALA A 276 19.03 14.07 -6.50
C ALA A 276 20.25 13.16 -6.74
N ARG A 277 20.18 12.18 -7.63
CA ARG A 277 21.31 11.31 -7.95
C ARG A 277 21.86 11.69 -9.33
N LYS A 278 23.18 11.90 -9.40
CA LYS A 278 23.91 12.40 -10.59
C LYS A 278 23.71 11.59 -11.89
N ASP A 279 23.06 10.45 -11.82
CA ASP A 279 22.78 9.57 -12.96
C ASP A 279 21.33 9.68 -13.50
N GLY A 280 20.42 10.35 -12.79
CA GLY A 280 19.05 10.61 -13.27
C GLY A 280 18.21 9.36 -13.61
N THR A 281 18.71 8.15 -13.28
CA THR A 281 18.16 6.89 -13.74
C THR A 281 17.51 6.06 -12.63
N THR A 282 17.55 6.54 -11.39
CA THR A 282 17.12 5.75 -10.24
C THR A 282 15.80 6.27 -9.69
N ARG A 283 14.81 5.39 -9.62
CA ARG A 283 13.55 5.61 -8.90
C ARG A 283 13.70 5.08 -7.48
N GLU A 284 12.98 5.67 -6.54
CA GLU A 284 13.15 5.36 -5.12
C GLU A 284 12.41 4.07 -4.73
N LEU A 285 11.18 3.88 -5.25
CA LEU A 285 10.40 2.68 -4.97
C LEU A 285 10.79 1.56 -5.94
N VAL A 286 10.99 0.37 -5.37
CA VAL A 286 11.36 -0.84 -6.11
C VAL A 286 10.28 -1.91 -5.95
N ASP A 287 9.97 -2.62 -7.04
CA ASP A 287 9.02 -3.73 -7.01
C ASP A 287 9.43 -4.83 -6.03
N GLY A 288 8.51 -5.19 -5.12
CA GLY A 288 8.74 -6.17 -4.05
C GLY A 288 9.24 -5.58 -2.73
N GLU A 289 9.56 -4.29 -2.65
CA GLU A 289 10.03 -3.62 -1.44
C GLU A 289 8.96 -3.59 -0.35
N PHE A 290 9.38 -3.87 0.90
CA PHE A 290 8.50 -3.72 2.07
C PHE A 290 8.47 -2.27 2.54
N VAL A 291 7.26 -1.80 2.81
CA VAL A 291 7.00 -0.44 3.26
C VAL A 291 5.92 -0.43 4.34
N THR A 292 5.82 0.68 5.07
CA THR A 292 4.66 0.92 5.93
C THR A 292 3.71 1.90 5.23
N ALA A 293 2.52 1.43 4.90
CA ALA A 293 1.44 2.26 4.38
C ALA A 293 0.74 2.99 5.53
N ILE A 294 0.75 4.31 5.53
CA ILE A 294 0.08 5.18 6.49
C ILE A 294 -1.15 5.75 5.80
N LEU A 295 -2.32 5.30 6.23
CA LEU A 295 -3.60 5.75 5.69
C LEU A 295 -4.09 6.94 6.50
N GLU A 296 -4.31 8.05 5.84
CA GLU A 296 -4.83 9.29 6.44
C GLU A 296 -6.11 9.74 5.75
N ASP A 297 -7.04 10.31 6.52
CA ASP A 297 -8.17 10.98 5.92
C ASP A 297 -7.69 12.26 5.23
N ALA A 298 -8.20 12.54 4.03
CA ALA A 298 -7.80 13.72 3.25
C ALA A 298 -8.14 15.06 3.97
N GLU A 299 -9.15 15.05 4.84
CA GLU A 299 -9.56 16.21 5.60
C GLU A 299 -9.35 15.97 7.10
N PRO A 300 -8.60 16.84 7.80
CA PRO A 300 -8.46 16.76 9.23
C PRO A 300 -9.79 17.12 9.92
N ILE A 301 -10.06 16.49 11.06
CA ILE A 301 -11.21 16.77 11.90
C ILE A 301 -10.75 17.73 13.00
N GLU A 302 -11.42 18.86 13.17
CA GLU A 302 -11.18 19.73 14.33
C GLU A 302 -11.76 19.11 15.58
N ALA A 303 -10.93 18.82 16.57
CA ALA A 303 -11.32 18.23 17.84
C ALA A 303 -10.50 18.84 18.99
N VAL A 304 -11.08 18.85 20.18
CA VAL A 304 -10.37 19.20 21.41
C VAL A 304 -9.32 18.10 21.65
N THR A 305 -8.07 18.48 21.83
CA THR A 305 -6.95 17.55 21.98
C THR A 305 -6.26 17.70 23.32
N VAL A 306 -5.79 16.58 23.86
CA VAL A 306 -4.99 16.51 25.08
C VAL A 306 -3.74 15.66 24.85
N PRO A 307 -2.64 15.87 25.58
CA PRO A 307 -1.51 14.97 25.58
C PRO A 307 -1.95 13.54 25.98
N ARG A 308 -1.41 12.53 25.31
CA ARG A 308 -1.71 11.11 25.61
C ARG A 308 -1.44 10.76 27.08
N ALA A 309 -0.43 11.39 27.70
CA ALA A 309 -0.06 11.18 29.10
C ALA A 309 -1.16 11.60 30.10
N ALA A 310 -2.10 12.47 29.68
CA ALA A 310 -3.22 12.89 30.52
C ALA A 310 -4.38 11.89 30.58
N VAL A 311 -4.42 10.93 29.67
CA VAL A 311 -5.51 9.96 29.56
C VAL A 311 -5.21 8.73 30.38
N LEU A 312 -6.14 8.40 31.28
CA LEU A 312 -6.11 7.23 32.16
C LEU A 312 -7.27 6.31 31.80
N THR A 313 -7.08 5.01 32.03
CA THR A 313 -8.11 4.00 31.75
C THR A 313 -8.35 3.17 33.02
N ASP A 314 -9.60 2.92 33.35
CA ASP A 314 -10.03 1.99 34.41
C ASP A 314 -11.09 1.01 33.89
N GLN A 315 -11.70 0.24 34.79
CA GLN A 315 -12.73 -0.74 34.44
C GLN A 315 -14.00 -0.13 33.81
N GLN A 316 -14.22 1.18 34.00
CA GLN A 316 -15.40 1.91 33.51
C GLN A 316 -15.08 2.69 32.21
N GLY A 317 -13.84 2.67 31.72
CA GLY A 317 -13.41 3.33 30.49
C GLY A 317 -12.36 4.43 30.71
N ASP A 318 -12.23 5.30 29.71
CA ASP A 318 -11.21 6.35 29.71
C ASP A 318 -11.67 7.59 30.51
N TYR A 319 -10.73 8.17 31.25
CA TYR A 319 -10.97 9.39 32.03
C TYR A 319 -9.73 10.28 32.07
N ILE A 320 -9.95 11.52 32.44
CA ILE A 320 -8.91 12.55 32.65
C ILE A 320 -9.15 13.28 33.95
N TYR A 321 -8.11 13.90 34.49
CA TYR A 321 -8.26 14.86 35.58
C TYR A 321 -8.25 16.28 35.06
N VAL A 322 -9.30 17.03 35.35
CA VAL A 322 -9.48 18.44 35.00
C VAL A 322 -9.36 19.28 36.26
N VAL A 323 -8.68 20.40 36.19
CA VAL A 323 -8.59 21.40 37.29
C VAL A 323 -9.61 22.47 37.01
N ASP A 324 -10.51 22.68 37.98
CA ASP A 324 -11.55 23.70 37.89
C ASP A 324 -11.03 25.12 38.32
N SER A 325 -11.91 26.11 38.23
CA SER A 325 -11.59 27.50 38.61
C SER A 325 -11.25 27.70 40.09
N GLU A 326 -11.61 26.74 40.97
CA GLU A 326 -11.26 26.73 42.39
C GLU A 326 -9.97 25.95 42.67
N ASN A 327 -9.23 25.51 41.63
CA ASN A 327 -8.06 24.65 41.72
C ASN A 327 -8.34 23.26 42.32
N LYS A 328 -9.56 22.77 42.18
CA LYS A 328 -9.94 21.40 42.59
C LYS A 328 -9.85 20.45 41.42
N VAL A 329 -9.37 19.22 41.68
CA VAL A 329 -9.28 18.17 40.69
C VAL A 329 -10.61 17.46 40.53
N GLN A 330 -11.12 17.39 39.30
CA GLN A 330 -12.31 16.64 38.93
C GLN A 330 -11.91 15.47 38.04
N GLN A 331 -12.33 14.25 38.39
CA GLN A 331 -12.26 13.09 37.50
C GLN A 331 -13.41 13.17 36.51
N ARG A 332 -13.12 13.21 35.22
CA ARG A 332 -14.13 13.34 34.18
C ARG A 332 -13.97 12.24 33.14
N ARG A 333 -15.06 11.55 32.89
CA ARG A 333 -15.13 10.52 31.82
C ARG A 333 -15.08 11.16 30.46
N VAL A 334 -14.30 10.58 29.55
CA VAL A 334 -14.13 11.09 28.19
C VAL A 334 -14.32 9.98 27.18
N GLN A 335 -14.84 10.35 26.01
CA GLN A 335 -14.81 9.49 24.85
C GLN A 335 -13.67 9.93 23.94
N LEU A 336 -12.74 9.03 23.70
CA LEU A 336 -11.60 9.31 22.86
C LEU A 336 -11.97 9.24 21.37
N GLY A 337 -11.29 10.06 20.60
CA GLY A 337 -11.33 10.09 19.15
C GLY A 337 -10.03 9.59 18.51
N PRO A 338 -9.72 10.07 17.31
CA PRO A 338 -8.46 9.81 16.65
C PRO A 338 -7.26 10.23 17.50
N SER A 339 -6.19 9.45 17.45
CA SER A 339 -4.94 9.77 18.15
C SER A 339 -3.79 9.83 17.15
N THR A 340 -2.89 10.77 17.40
CA THR A 340 -1.61 10.89 16.72
C THR A 340 -0.48 10.66 17.75
N PRO A 341 0.77 10.47 17.34
CA PRO A 341 1.88 10.37 18.28
C PRO A 341 1.91 11.60 19.22
N GLY A 342 1.72 11.37 20.51
CA GLY A 342 1.78 12.38 21.56
C GLY A 342 0.45 13.06 21.93
N ILE A 343 -0.58 13.10 21.07
CA ILE A 343 -1.87 13.75 21.36
C ILE A 343 -3.06 12.86 21.02
N VAL A 344 -4.16 13.03 21.75
CA VAL A 344 -5.42 12.31 21.55
C VAL A 344 -6.55 13.33 21.43
N ALA A 345 -7.40 13.15 20.43
CA ALA A 345 -8.64 13.89 20.30
C ALA A 345 -9.68 13.39 21.32
N VAL A 346 -10.44 14.30 21.89
CA VAL A 346 -11.56 14.00 22.77
C VAL A 346 -12.86 14.35 22.05
N LYS A 347 -13.73 13.34 21.85
CA LYS A 347 -15.03 13.51 21.19
C LYS A 347 -16.08 14.14 22.09
N SER A 348 -16.05 13.76 23.39
CA SER A 348 -16.99 14.27 24.39
C SER A 348 -16.41 14.19 25.79
N GLY A 349 -16.87 15.06 26.69
CA GLY A 349 -16.47 15.09 28.09
C GLY A 349 -15.42 16.15 28.44
N LEU A 350 -14.90 16.93 27.47
CA LEU A 350 -13.93 18.00 27.69
C LEU A 350 -14.24 19.21 26.79
N ASN A 351 -14.11 20.40 27.31
CA ASN A 351 -14.27 21.64 26.55
C ASN A 351 -12.91 22.24 26.16
N ASP A 352 -12.94 23.12 25.18
CA ASP A 352 -11.78 23.89 24.78
C ASP A 352 -11.35 24.86 25.90
N GLY A 353 -10.03 24.95 26.17
CA GLY A 353 -9.48 25.82 27.22
C GLY A 353 -9.47 25.20 28.62
N GLU A 354 -10.08 24.05 28.88
CA GLU A 354 -10.03 23.40 30.20
C GLU A 354 -8.61 22.88 30.50
N HIS A 355 -8.16 23.00 31.75
CA HIS A 355 -6.84 22.58 32.19
C HIS A 355 -6.83 21.11 32.58
N VAL A 356 -6.05 20.31 31.89
CA VAL A 356 -5.94 18.85 32.09
C VAL A 356 -4.60 18.53 32.74
N VAL A 357 -4.62 17.68 33.78
CA VAL A 357 -3.42 17.28 34.51
C VAL A 357 -2.63 16.27 33.67
N VAL A 358 -1.36 16.56 33.45
CA VAL A 358 -0.41 15.70 32.69
C VAL A 358 0.66 15.11 33.59
N GLU A 359 1.08 15.88 34.63
CA GLU A 359 2.12 15.48 35.57
C GLU A 359 1.60 15.51 37.02
N GLY A 360 2.11 14.62 37.86
CA GLY A 360 1.68 14.50 39.25
C GLY A 360 0.39 13.73 39.48
N ILE A 361 -0.14 13.06 38.48
CA ILE A 361 -1.40 12.29 38.49
C ILE A 361 -1.46 11.28 39.66
N GLN A 362 -0.32 10.67 40.03
CA GLN A 362 -0.27 9.69 41.14
C GLN A 362 -0.43 10.27 42.52
N ARG A 363 -0.33 11.60 42.65
CA ARG A 363 -0.34 12.31 43.94
C ARG A 363 -1.67 12.99 44.22
N ILE A 364 -2.65 12.89 43.33
CA ILE A 364 -3.93 13.60 43.43
C ILE A 364 -5.09 12.63 43.56
N ARG A 365 -6.16 13.14 44.20
CA ARG A 365 -7.45 12.44 44.31
C ARG A 365 -8.58 13.38 43.86
N PRO A 366 -9.68 12.83 43.33
CA PRO A 366 -10.85 13.63 43.00
C PRO A 366 -11.30 14.50 44.18
N GLY A 367 -11.59 15.79 43.95
CA GLY A 367 -11.97 16.76 44.93
C GLY A 367 -10.82 17.42 45.69
N GLN A 368 -9.57 17.05 45.48
CA GLN A 368 -8.41 17.61 46.16
C GLN A 368 -8.01 18.96 45.56
N LEU A 369 -7.64 19.92 46.44
CA LEU A 369 -7.02 21.19 46.04
C LEU A 369 -5.59 20.92 45.55
N VAL A 370 -5.24 21.50 44.39
CA VAL A 370 -3.92 21.41 43.79
C VAL A 370 -3.35 22.77 43.46
N SER A 371 -2.05 22.84 43.27
CA SER A 371 -1.37 24.03 42.74
C SER A 371 -0.98 23.76 41.28
N PRO A 372 -1.75 24.27 40.31
CA PRO A 372 -1.45 24.05 38.90
C PRO A 372 -0.22 24.86 38.50
N GLY A 373 0.74 24.18 37.85
CA GLY A 373 1.89 24.76 37.18
C GLY A 373 1.91 24.30 35.71
N THR A 374 2.64 24.99 34.87
CA THR A 374 2.84 24.52 33.48
C THR A 374 3.59 23.21 33.48
N ALA A 375 3.17 22.24 32.67
CA ALA A 375 3.89 20.98 32.51
C ALA A 375 5.36 21.26 32.14
N GLY A 376 6.30 20.57 32.82
CA GLY A 376 7.75 20.84 32.72
C GLY A 376 8.31 21.73 33.84
N SER A 377 7.49 22.38 34.69
CA SER A 377 7.96 23.14 35.84
C SER A 377 7.99 22.35 37.16
N ALA A 378 7.49 21.11 37.18
CA ALA A 378 7.39 20.28 38.38
C ALA A 378 8.69 19.55 38.79
N GLU A 379 9.70 19.54 37.96
CA GLU A 379 11.01 18.89 38.25
C GLU A 379 12.02 19.80 38.99
N GLY A 380 11.70 21.11 39.16
CA GLY A 380 12.65 22.12 39.65
C GLY A 380 12.76 22.28 41.18
N THR A 381 12.02 21.50 42.01
CA THR A 381 11.98 21.81 43.47
C THR A 381 12.45 20.66 44.39
N LEU A 382 13.28 19.75 43.91
CA LEU A 382 13.96 18.74 44.73
C LEU A 382 15.47 18.81 44.50
N GLY A 383 16.18 19.70 45.18
CA GLY A 383 17.65 19.64 45.18
C GLY A 383 18.41 20.93 45.45
N ALA A 384 18.07 21.65 46.53
CA ALA A 384 19.01 22.58 47.13
C ALA A 384 19.15 22.25 48.63
N SER A 385 19.89 21.16 48.93
CA SER A 385 20.53 20.98 50.23
C SER A 385 21.99 21.34 50.04
N THR A 386 22.37 22.49 50.53
CA THR A 386 23.75 22.98 50.70
C THR A 386 24.55 22.01 51.58
N PRO A 387 25.76 21.60 51.22
CA PRO A 387 26.68 20.99 52.18
C PRO A 387 27.38 22.07 52.99
N GLY A 388 27.24 22.00 54.33
CA GLY A 388 28.13 22.64 55.30
C GLY A 388 29.31 21.75 55.60
#